data_5e0e3faddee38561eed959db2012513b
#
_entry.id   5e0e3faddee38561eed959db2012513b
#
_cell.length_a   1.000
_cell.length_b   1.000
_cell.length_c   1.000
_cell.angle_alpha   90.00
_cell.angle_beta   90.00
_cell.angle_gamma   90.00
#
_symmetry.space_group_name_H-M   'P 1'
#
loop_
_entity.id
_entity.type
_entity.pdbx_description
1 polymer ?
#
loop_
_entity_poly.entity_id
_entity_poly.type
_entity_poly.pdbx_seq_one_letter_code
_entity_poly.pdbx_strand_id
1 'polypeptide(L)'
;YPIHVFHPTINEFEDGSQVVIGNPLDGTPLKILSRKSISDTFILKNIPNSDILAYHQAIVGGSNNQTLHLVGTSLLPFKGIGFAPFYFRSQNKGKSWDKTRMLLPGLDSNDVKEFYAYSTYTQIASKGNRVAIGLFNYFNDILVYISEDNGNTWEKRIINKFPKKRYIYDQGIDSTLLPGIPGFDPGYIFTSGGQGTLLFDNNQKLHLVFDGIYYRDAIANDNRSEIPYCSTGLYYWNESMKAETSIRITGIPDMNKN
;
A
#
# COMPACT_ATOMS: atom_id res chain seq x y z
N TYR A 1 22.54 1.07 -24.48
CA TYR A 1 22.84 0.33 -23.25
C TYR A 1 21.55 -0.28 -22.72
N PRO A 2 21.53 -1.56 -22.27
CA PRO A 2 20.36 -2.13 -21.64
C PRO A 2 20.07 -1.37 -20.35
N ILE A 3 18.80 -0.93 -20.19
CA ILE A 3 18.36 -0.28 -18.96
C ILE A 3 17.98 -1.40 -17.99
N HIS A 4 18.69 -1.49 -16.88
CA HIS A 4 18.31 -2.35 -15.78
C HIS A 4 17.22 -1.65 -14.96
N VAL A 5 16.05 -2.25 -14.90
CA VAL A 5 14.95 -1.77 -14.07
C VAL A 5 14.54 -2.84 -13.07
N PHE A 6 14.19 -2.40 -11.88
CA PHE A 6 13.72 -3.26 -10.81
C PHE A 6 12.21 -3.10 -10.62
N HIS A 7 11.56 -4.14 -10.10
CA HIS A 7 10.12 -4.18 -9.83
C HIS A 7 9.27 -3.69 -11.02
N PRO A 8 9.45 -4.25 -12.23
CA PRO A 8 8.69 -3.81 -13.38
C PRO A 8 7.20 -4.13 -13.18
N THR A 9 6.35 -3.17 -13.51
CA THR A 9 4.91 -3.39 -13.68
C THR A 9 4.56 -3.27 -15.16
N ILE A 10 3.78 -4.22 -15.67
CA ILE A 10 3.28 -4.18 -17.04
C ILE A 10 1.79 -3.96 -17.04
N ASN A 11 1.33 -3.07 -17.89
CA ASN A 11 -0.09 -2.76 -18.08
C ASN A 11 -0.41 -2.72 -19.58
N GLU A 12 -1.57 -3.25 -19.92
CA GLU A 12 -2.11 -3.24 -21.28
C GLU A 12 -3.42 -2.47 -21.31
N PHE A 13 -3.60 -1.65 -22.33
CA PHE A 13 -4.82 -0.89 -22.57
C PHE A 13 -5.72 -1.64 -23.57
N GLU A 14 -7.03 -1.31 -23.60
CA GLU A 14 -8.00 -1.99 -24.47
C GLU A 14 -7.65 -1.94 -25.96
N ASP A 15 -6.91 -0.96 -26.41
CA ASP A 15 -6.46 -0.86 -27.81
C ASP A 15 -5.19 -1.68 -28.11
N GLY A 16 -4.75 -2.52 -27.17
CA GLY A 16 -3.54 -3.35 -27.29
C GLY A 16 -2.22 -2.59 -27.08
N SER A 17 -2.27 -1.28 -26.81
CA SER A 17 -1.08 -0.54 -26.41
C SER A 17 -0.62 -0.95 -25.02
N GLN A 18 0.68 -0.96 -24.79
CA GLN A 18 1.28 -1.45 -23.55
C GLN A 18 2.21 -0.42 -22.93
N VAL A 19 2.29 -0.45 -21.62
CA VAL A 19 3.27 0.29 -20.83
C VAL A 19 3.95 -0.63 -19.83
N VAL A 20 5.26 -0.45 -19.67
CA VAL A 20 6.06 -1.05 -18.62
C VAL A 20 6.65 0.08 -17.79
N ILE A 21 6.49 0.02 -16.48
CA ILE A 21 7.08 0.99 -15.56
C ILE A 21 8.12 0.24 -14.74
N GLY A 22 9.29 0.82 -14.59
CA GLY A 22 10.38 0.23 -13.83
C GLY A 22 11.22 1.28 -13.11
N ASN A 23 11.79 0.88 -11.98
CA ASN A 23 12.67 1.70 -11.17
C ASN A 23 14.12 1.46 -11.57
N PRO A 24 14.86 2.43 -12.11
CA PRO A 24 16.30 2.33 -12.26
C PRO A 24 16.94 2.52 -10.88
N LEU A 25 17.92 1.65 -10.54
CA LEU A 25 18.61 1.68 -9.23
C LEU A 25 19.56 2.87 -9.04
N ASP A 26 19.73 3.70 -10.05
CA ASP A 26 20.69 4.81 -10.05
C ASP A 26 20.14 6.11 -9.45
N GLY A 27 18.96 6.08 -8.82
CA GLY A 27 18.29 7.25 -8.25
C GLY A 27 17.69 8.20 -9.28
N THR A 28 17.67 7.81 -10.55
CA THR A 28 16.98 8.59 -11.58
C THR A 28 15.47 8.35 -11.54
N PRO A 29 14.65 9.20 -12.20
CA PRO A 29 13.20 9.03 -12.24
C PRO A 29 12.77 7.67 -12.76
N LEU A 30 11.63 7.17 -12.29
CA LEU A 30 10.98 5.98 -12.83
C LEU A 30 10.92 6.07 -14.37
N LYS A 31 11.19 4.96 -15.01
CA LYS A 31 11.11 4.83 -16.47
C LYS A 31 9.73 4.28 -16.84
N ILE A 32 9.15 4.87 -17.86
CA ILE A 32 8.00 4.32 -18.56
C ILE A 32 8.40 3.99 -19.98
N LEU A 33 8.21 2.73 -20.35
CA LEU A 33 8.37 2.23 -21.69
C LEU A 33 6.97 2.01 -22.28
N SER A 34 6.68 2.59 -23.42
CA SER A 34 5.37 2.47 -24.06
C SER A 34 5.49 2.01 -25.51
N ARG A 35 4.53 1.18 -25.96
CA ARG A 35 4.37 0.81 -27.37
C ARG A 35 2.90 0.75 -27.74
N LYS A 36 2.60 0.94 -29.04
CA LYS A 36 1.22 0.93 -29.56
C LYS A 36 0.71 -0.48 -29.81
N SER A 37 1.57 -1.39 -30.21
CA SER A 37 1.22 -2.78 -30.48
C SER A 37 2.39 -3.70 -30.09
N ILE A 38 2.15 -5.01 -30.04
CA ILE A 38 3.17 -5.99 -29.67
C ILE A 38 4.34 -6.03 -30.66
N SER A 39 4.13 -5.62 -31.91
CA SER A 39 5.14 -5.54 -32.95
C SER A 39 6.01 -4.28 -32.91
N ASP A 40 5.59 -3.27 -32.15
CA ASP A 40 6.31 -1.99 -32.09
C ASP A 40 7.45 -2.03 -31.09
N THR A 41 8.45 -1.18 -31.33
CA THR A 41 9.53 -0.92 -30.38
C THR A 41 9.01 -0.08 -29.21
N PHE A 42 9.52 -0.34 -28.01
CA PHE A 42 9.22 0.49 -26.85
C PHE A 42 9.88 1.87 -26.95
N ILE A 43 9.10 2.91 -26.62
CA ILE A 43 9.59 4.27 -26.47
C ILE A 43 9.78 4.53 -24.98
N LEU A 44 10.98 4.93 -24.60
CA LEU A 44 11.38 5.21 -23.22
C LEU A 44 11.15 6.68 -22.86
N LYS A 45 10.58 6.93 -21.70
CA LYS A 45 10.44 8.26 -21.08
C LYS A 45 10.66 8.19 -19.58
N ASN A 46 10.91 9.34 -18.96
CA ASN A 46 10.91 9.48 -17.50
C ASN A 46 9.50 9.85 -17.01
N ILE A 47 9.11 9.31 -15.84
CA ILE A 47 7.94 9.81 -15.10
C ILE A 47 8.40 11.04 -14.31
N PRO A 48 7.76 12.21 -14.49
CA PRO A 48 8.20 13.43 -13.80
C PRO A 48 8.03 13.33 -12.28
N ASN A 49 8.95 13.94 -11.54
CA ASN A 49 8.94 14.01 -10.07
C ASN A 49 8.95 12.64 -9.36
N SER A 50 9.48 11.59 -9.99
CA SER A 50 9.53 10.22 -9.46
C SER A 50 10.94 9.77 -9.08
N ASP A 51 11.91 10.66 -9.05
CA ASP A 51 13.32 10.44 -8.75
C ASP A 51 13.61 9.94 -7.33
N ILE A 52 12.63 10.05 -6.45
CA ILE A 52 12.77 9.63 -5.05
C ILE A 52 11.95 8.39 -4.69
N LEU A 53 11.40 7.68 -5.67
CA LEU A 53 10.59 6.49 -5.40
C LEU A 53 11.45 5.24 -5.30
N ALA A 54 11.24 4.45 -4.22
CA ALA A 54 11.88 3.16 -4.02
C ALA A 54 11.10 2.03 -4.69
N TYR A 55 9.80 1.96 -4.40
CA TYR A 55 8.88 0.93 -4.87
C TYR A 55 7.64 1.57 -5.46
N HIS A 56 7.04 0.88 -6.42
CA HIS A 56 5.84 1.36 -7.07
C HIS A 56 4.92 0.22 -7.52
N GLN A 57 3.65 0.55 -7.64
CA GLN A 57 2.63 -0.28 -8.27
C GLN A 57 1.86 0.61 -9.27
N ALA A 58 1.48 0.04 -10.39
CA ALA A 58 0.71 0.75 -11.40
C ALA A 58 -0.43 -0.10 -11.94
N ILE A 59 -1.54 0.54 -12.28
CA ILE A 59 -2.73 -0.09 -12.83
C ILE A 59 -3.44 0.82 -13.84
N VAL A 60 -4.05 0.21 -14.84
CA VAL A 60 -4.93 0.90 -15.79
C VAL A 60 -6.33 1.03 -15.22
N GLY A 61 -6.96 2.19 -15.41
CA GLY A 61 -8.33 2.50 -14.98
C GLY A 61 -8.95 3.63 -15.81
N GLY A 62 -9.96 4.27 -15.23
CA GLY A 62 -10.80 5.26 -15.91
C GLY A 62 -11.91 4.61 -16.73
N SER A 63 -13.00 5.35 -17.00
CA SER A 63 -14.17 4.85 -17.75
C SER A 63 -13.84 4.39 -19.17
N ASN A 64 -12.74 4.86 -19.72
CA ASN A 64 -12.24 4.53 -21.06
C ASN A 64 -10.97 3.66 -21.02
N ASN A 65 -10.58 3.15 -19.87
CA ASN A 65 -9.36 2.37 -19.63
C ASN A 65 -8.08 3.01 -20.25
N GLN A 66 -7.97 4.33 -20.19
CA GLN A 66 -6.80 5.09 -20.67
C GLN A 66 -6.03 5.79 -19.56
N THR A 67 -6.56 5.73 -18.35
CA THR A 67 -5.89 6.31 -17.19
C THR A 67 -4.90 5.31 -16.62
N LEU A 68 -3.70 5.78 -16.36
CA LEU A 68 -2.67 5.05 -15.65
C LEU A 68 -2.55 5.65 -14.24
N HIS A 69 -2.83 4.84 -13.25
CA HIS A 69 -2.66 5.17 -11.84
C HIS A 69 -1.38 4.53 -11.35
N LEU A 70 -0.59 5.27 -10.59
CA LEU A 70 0.63 4.76 -9.98
C LEU A 70 0.70 5.24 -8.53
N VAL A 71 1.09 4.33 -7.66
CA VAL A 71 1.44 4.63 -6.27
C VAL A 71 2.85 4.15 -6.00
N GLY A 72 3.62 4.90 -5.24
CA GLY A 72 4.99 4.54 -4.89
C GLY A 72 5.40 5.12 -3.56
N THR A 73 6.45 4.55 -2.96
CA THR A 73 6.98 4.94 -1.66
C THR A 73 8.26 5.75 -1.83
N SER A 74 8.35 6.86 -1.14
CA SER A 74 9.53 7.75 -1.18
C SER A 74 10.74 7.11 -0.49
N LEU A 75 11.93 7.33 -1.03
CA LEU A 75 13.21 7.03 -0.34
C LEU A 75 13.58 8.08 0.71
N LEU A 76 13.10 9.32 0.52
CA LEU A 76 13.41 10.44 1.40
C LEU A 76 12.18 10.85 2.21
N PRO A 77 12.34 11.33 3.44
CA PRO A 77 11.24 11.86 4.21
C PRO A 77 10.54 13.02 3.47
N PHE A 78 9.22 13.06 3.55
CA PHE A 78 8.42 14.13 2.97
C PHE A 78 7.38 14.63 3.97
N LYS A 79 7.35 15.93 4.20
CA LYS A 79 6.49 16.58 5.22
C LYS A 79 6.57 15.90 6.60
N GLY A 80 7.76 15.44 7.00
CA GLY A 80 7.99 14.78 8.28
C GLY A 80 7.58 13.31 8.35
N ILE A 81 7.19 12.69 7.23
CA ILE A 81 6.85 11.26 7.12
C ILE A 81 7.97 10.55 6.36
N GLY A 82 8.60 9.57 6.99
CA GLY A 82 9.56 8.66 6.34
C GLY A 82 8.85 7.72 5.38
N PHE A 83 9.47 7.43 4.24
CA PHE A 83 8.93 6.53 3.19
C PHE A 83 7.47 6.86 2.80
N ALA A 84 7.16 8.16 2.68
CA ALA A 84 5.80 8.63 2.39
C ALA A 84 5.25 8.03 1.07
N PRO A 85 4.01 7.51 1.04
CA PRO A 85 3.39 7.03 -0.18
C PRO A 85 2.90 8.20 -1.04
N PHE A 86 3.22 8.14 -2.33
CA PHE A 86 2.82 9.13 -3.32
C PHE A 86 1.95 8.52 -4.39
N TYR A 87 0.97 9.28 -4.82
CA TYR A 87 0.12 8.97 -5.96
C TYR A 87 0.48 9.81 -7.18
N PHE A 88 0.43 9.16 -8.35
CA PHE A 88 0.63 9.77 -9.66
C PHE A 88 -0.51 9.34 -10.58
N ARG A 89 -0.86 10.19 -11.55
CA ARG A 89 -1.87 9.87 -12.54
C ARG A 89 -1.54 10.43 -13.91
N SER A 90 -1.78 9.60 -14.92
CA SER A 90 -1.80 10.00 -16.33
C SER A 90 -3.14 9.61 -16.93
N GLN A 91 -3.87 10.54 -17.54
CA GLN A 91 -5.16 10.27 -18.19
C GLN A 91 -5.02 9.91 -19.68
N ASN A 92 -3.81 9.76 -20.18
CA ASN A 92 -3.50 9.53 -21.58
C ASN A 92 -2.40 8.50 -21.80
N LYS A 93 -2.47 7.37 -21.08
CA LYS A 93 -1.59 6.21 -21.22
C LYS A 93 -0.11 6.53 -20.94
N GLY A 94 0.17 7.40 -19.97
CA GLY A 94 1.53 7.79 -19.60
C GLY A 94 2.19 8.82 -20.51
N LYS A 95 1.46 9.43 -21.47
CA LYS A 95 2.02 10.47 -22.34
C LYS A 95 2.29 11.76 -21.60
N SER A 96 1.40 12.14 -20.68
CA SER A 96 1.59 13.24 -19.72
C SER A 96 0.97 12.90 -18.37
N TRP A 97 1.39 13.58 -17.33
CA TRP A 97 0.99 13.31 -15.95
C TRP A 97 0.34 14.56 -15.36
N ASP A 98 -0.92 14.46 -14.98
CA ASP A 98 -1.70 15.56 -14.39
C ASP A 98 -1.63 15.56 -12.86
N LYS A 99 -1.26 14.43 -12.26
CA LYS A 99 -0.90 14.32 -10.84
C LYS A 99 0.48 13.70 -10.72
N THR A 100 1.36 14.37 -9.99
CA THR A 100 2.71 13.86 -9.69
C THR A 100 3.03 14.09 -8.23
N ARG A 101 3.62 13.09 -7.58
CA ARG A 101 4.09 13.17 -6.19
C ARG A 101 3.03 13.72 -5.21
N MET A 102 1.79 13.33 -5.41
CA MET A 102 0.70 13.74 -4.54
C MET A 102 0.68 12.87 -3.28
N LEU A 103 0.89 13.47 -2.11
CA LEU A 103 0.68 12.77 -0.83
C LEU A 103 -0.82 12.49 -0.69
N LEU A 104 -1.17 11.26 -0.29
CA LEU A 104 -2.57 10.88 -0.06
C LEU A 104 -3.19 11.76 1.04
N PRO A 105 -4.44 12.24 0.86
CA PRO A 105 -5.06 13.16 1.79
C PRO A 105 -5.18 12.59 3.21
N GLY A 106 -4.98 13.43 4.22
CA GLY A 106 -5.11 13.03 5.63
C GLY A 106 -4.00 12.10 6.13
N LEU A 107 -2.89 11.95 5.39
CA LEU A 107 -1.62 11.48 5.95
C LEU A 107 -0.93 12.66 6.61
N ASP A 108 -0.69 12.52 7.92
CA ASP A 108 -0.11 13.59 8.75
C ASP A 108 1.08 13.05 9.55
N SER A 109 2.15 13.82 9.62
CA SER A 109 3.32 13.51 10.43
C SER A 109 3.04 13.51 11.95
N ASN A 110 1.91 14.04 12.39
CA ASN A 110 1.45 13.91 13.78
C ASN A 110 0.89 12.52 14.09
N ASP A 111 0.43 11.79 13.09
CA ASP A 111 -0.12 10.44 13.23
C ASP A 111 0.92 9.37 12.89
N VAL A 112 1.69 9.59 11.81
CA VAL A 112 2.63 8.63 11.25
C VAL A 112 4.04 9.19 11.28
N LYS A 113 5.00 8.45 11.82
CA LYS A 113 6.42 8.79 11.79
C LYS A 113 7.04 8.38 10.45
N GLU A 114 6.79 7.14 10.05
CA GLU A 114 7.31 6.57 8.81
C GLU A 114 6.45 5.40 8.33
N PHE A 115 6.52 5.13 7.05
CA PHE A 115 6.11 3.86 6.44
C PHE A 115 7.34 3.01 6.15
N TYR A 116 7.16 1.70 5.99
CA TYR A 116 8.26 0.85 5.55
C TYR A 116 8.24 0.74 4.02
N ALA A 117 9.42 0.81 3.41
CA ALA A 117 9.57 0.84 1.96
C ALA A 117 9.75 -0.56 1.38
N TYR A 118 8.66 -1.34 1.31
CA TYR A 118 8.64 -2.60 0.56
C TYR A 118 7.48 -2.61 -0.43
N SER A 119 7.67 -3.26 -1.56
CA SER A 119 6.71 -3.27 -2.67
C SER A 119 5.34 -3.86 -2.30
N THR A 120 5.28 -4.70 -1.28
CA THR A 120 4.05 -5.37 -0.83
C THR A 120 3.19 -4.52 0.09
N TYR A 121 3.78 -3.47 0.69
CA TYR A 121 3.09 -2.65 1.69
C TYR A 121 2.11 -1.63 1.12
N THR A 122 2.20 -1.40 -0.18
CA THR A 122 1.32 -0.47 -0.88
C THR A 122 0.79 -1.15 -2.13
N GLN A 123 -0.52 -1.24 -2.26
CA GLN A 123 -1.19 -1.89 -3.37
C GLN A 123 -2.23 -0.95 -3.99
N ILE A 124 -2.52 -1.15 -5.27
CA ILE A 124 -3.51 -0.36 -5.99
C ILE A 124 -4.42 -1.25 -6.83
N ALA A 125 -5.71 -0.94 -6.87
CA ALA A 125 -6.69 -1.57 -7.74
C ALA A 125 -7.55 -0.51 -8.43
N SER A 126 -8.10 -0.84 -9.59
CA SER A 126 -9.03 0.03 -10.30
C SER A 126 -10.12 -0.77 -11.00
N LYS A 127 -11.29 -0.16 -11.17
CA LYS A 127 -12.40 -0.65 -11.99
C LYS A 127 -13.24 0.53 -12.47
N GLY A 128 -13.22 0.80 -13.77
CA GLY A 128 -13.82 2.02 -14.31
C GLY A 128 -13.20 3.26 -13.66
N ASN A 129 -14.02 4.17 -13.15
CA ASN A 129 -13.55 5.38 -12.45
C ASN A 129 -13.19 5.13 -10.98
N ARG A 130 -13.47 3.94 -10.45
CA ARG A 130 -13.09 3.61 -9.07
C ARG A 130 -11.62 3.21 -8.99
N VAL A 131 -10.94 3.75 -8.02
CA VAL A 131 -9.54 3.44 -7.71
C VAL A 131 -9.42 3.26 -6.21
N ALA A 132 -8.69 2.25 -5.79
CA ALA A 132 -8.38 2.04 -4.38
C ALA A 132 -6.89 1.85 -4.16
N ILE A 133 -6.36 2.41 -3.07
CA ILE A 133 -4.98 2.24 -2.61
C ILE A 133 -5.01 1.69 -1.20
N GLY A 134 -4.39 0.54 -0.99
CA GLY A 134 -4.19 -0.07 0.32
C GLY A 134 -2.78 0.21 0.85
N LEU A 135 -2.68 0.59 2.11
CA LEU A 135 -1.42 0.74 2.84
C LEU A 135 -1.39 -0.29 3.97
N PHE A 136 -0.55 -1.32 3.82
CA PHE A 136 -0.40 -2.45 4.72
C PHE A 136 0.92 -2.37 5.47
N ASN A 137 1.06 -1.39 6.34
CA ASN A 137 2.34 -1.14 6.97
C ASN A 137 2.41 -1.72 8.38
N TYR A 138 3.61 -2.16 8.80
CA TYR A 138 3.90 -2.40 10.21
C TYR A 138 3.69 -1.12 11.02
N PHE A 139 3.23 -1.25 12.25
CA PHE A 139 3.24 -0.18 13.26
C PHE A 139 2.47 1.09 12.91
N ASN A 140 1.57 0.98 11.94
CA ASN A 140 0.66 2.06 11.53
C ASN A 140 -0.75 1.50 11.37
N ASP A 141 -1.71 2.39 11.22
CA ASP A 141 -3.05 2.03 10.79
C ASP A 141 -3.00 1.29 9.45
N ILE A 142 -3.80 0.24 9.29
CA ILE A 142 -4.08 -0.33 7.98
C ILE A 142 -5.10 0.57 7.32
N LEU A 143 -4.70 1.20 6.22
CA LEU A 143 -5.48 2.22 5.54
C LEU A 143 -5.91 1.78 4.15
N VAL A 144 -7.12 2.19 3.77
CA VAL A 144 -7.58 2.15 2.39
C VAL A 144 -8.03 3.53 1.97
N TYR A 145 -7.57 3.96 0.82
CA TYR A 145 -8.05 5.16 0.13
C TYR A 145 -8.90 4.74 -1.05
N ILE A 146 -10.10 5.30 -1.17
CA ILE A 146 -11.04 5.01 -2.25
C ILE A 146 -11.35 6.30 -2.98
N SER A 147 -11.25 6.26 -4.30
CA SER A 147 -11.68 7.33 -5.20
C SER A 147 -12.80 6.81 -6.09
N GLU A 148 -13.88 7.58 -6.21
CA GLU A 148 -15.02 7.31 -7.10
C GLU A 148 -14.89 8.05 -8.45
N ASP A 149 -13.93 8.98 -8.54
CA ASP A 149 -13.80 9.98 -9.59
C ASP A 149 -12.43 9.93 -10.30
N ASN A 150 -11.95 8.71 -10.55
CA ASN A 150 -10.71 8.45 -11.27
C ASN A 150 -9.47 9.12 -10.61
N GLY A 151 -9.43 9.12 -9.27
CA GLY A 151 -8.30 9.65 -8.49
C GLY A 151 -8.30 11.17 -8.34
N ASN A 152 -9.43 11.87 -8.56
CA ASN A 152 -9.52 13.31 -8.29
C ASN A 152 -9.66 13.59 -6.80
N THR A 153 -10.59 12.89 -6.14
CA THR A 153 -10.82 12.97 -4.70
C THR A 153 -10.67 11.60 -4.05
N TRP A 154 -10.40 11.58 -2.75
CA TRP A 154 -10.11 10.36 -2.01
C TRP A 154 -10.82 10.36 -0.66
N GLU A 155 -11.49 9.24 -0.35
CA GLU A 155 -11.98 8.92 0.98
C GLU A 155 -10.94 8.03 1.67
N LYS A 156 -10.53 8.39 2.89
CA LYS A 156 -9.64 7.59 3.74
C LYS A 156 -10.47 6.73 4.69
N ARG A 157 -10.23 5.43 4.72
CA ARG A 157 -10.82 4.49 5.68
C ARG A 157 -9.74 3.78 6.49
N ILE A 158 -9.94 3.68 7.80
CA ILE A 158 -9.09 2.91 8.70
C ILE A 158 -9.69 1.51 8.79
N ILE A 159 -8.94 0.50 8.34
CA ILE A 159 -9.36 -0.90 8.38
C ILE A 159 -8.97 -1.56 9.69
N ASN A 160 -7.80 -1.19 10.20
CA ASN A 160 -7.35 -1.53 11.55
C ASN A 160 -6.56 -0.38 12.11
N LYS A 161 -6.87 0.00 13.35
CA LYS A 161 -6.20 1.11 14.03
C LYS A 161 -5.04 0.61 14.86
N PHE A 162 -3.89 1.21 14.67
CA PHE A 162 -2.73 0.95 15.51
C PHE A 162 -2.80 1.81 16.80
N PRO A 163 -2.55 1.26 17.98
CA PRO A 163 -2.86 1.94 19.24
C PRO A 163 -1.95 3.14 19.55
N LYS A 164 -0.75 3.21 18.98
CA LYS A 164 0.23 4.25 19.29
C LYS A 164 0.59 5.06 18.03
N LYS A 165 0.28 6.35 18.03
CA LYS A 165 0.69 7.26 16.95
C LYS A 165 2.20 7.39 16.89
N ARG A 166 2.75 7.56 15.68
CA ARG A 166 4.18 7.81 15.40
C ARG A 166 5.11 6.73 15.97
N TYR A 167 4.62 5.51 16.14
CA TYR A 167 5.44 4.42 16.64
C TYR A 167 6.47 4.01 15.57
N ILE A 168 7.67 3.72 16.02
CA ILE A 168 8.71 3.01 15.28
C ILE A 168 9.18 1.82 16.12
N TYR A 169 9.85 0.86 15.49
CA TYR A 169 10.41 -0.31 16.16
C TYR A 169 11.19 0.07 17.43
N ASP A 170 11.03 -0.72 18.49
CA ASP A 170 11.80 -0.65 19.75
C ASP A 170 11.57 0.65 20.58
N GLN A 171 10.38 1.24 20.48
CA GLN A 171 9.98 2.36 21.34
C GLN A 171 9.21 1.96 22.59
N GLY A 172 8.99 0.66 22.80
CA GLY A 172 8.17 0.14 23.88
C GLY A 172 6.69 0.54 23.78
N ILE A 173 5.81 -0.37 24.14
CA ILE A 173 4.37 -0.11 24.24
C ILE A 173 3.90 -0.55 25.61
N ASP A 174 3.40 0.38 26.40
CA ASP A 174 2.84 0.08 27.71
C ASP A 174 1.65 -0.87 27.58
N SER A 175 1.84 -2.10 28.05
CA SER A 175 0.84 -3.16 27.99
C SER A 175 -0.45 -2.85 28.77
N THR A 176 -0.39 -1.95 29.75
CA THR A 176 -1.55 -1.56 30.56
C THR A 176 -2.55 -0.69 29.77
N LEU A 177 -2.07 -0.05 28.69
CA LEU A 177 -2.89 0.78 27.81
C LEU A 177 -3.56 0.01 26.67
N LEU A 178 -3.29 -1.30 26.56
CA LEU A 178 -3.77 -2.11 25.45
C LEU A 178 -4.98 -2.95 25.86
N PRO A 179 -6.03 -3.01 25.06
CA PRO A 179 -7.09 -3.98 25.26
C PRO A 179 -6.48 -5.39 25.19
N GLY A 180 -6.76 -6.24 26.17
CA GLY A 180 -6.35 -7.64 26.11
C GLY A 180 -6.94 -8.32 24.88
N ILE A 181 -6.14 -9.12 24.20
CA ILE A 181 -6.58 -9.93 23.07
C ILE A 181 -6.95 -11.32 23.59
N PRO A 182 -8.17 -11.81 23.35
CA PRO A 182 -8.58 -13.14 23.82
C PRO A 182 -7.59 -14.22 23.37
N GLY A 183 -7.08 -15.01 24.31
CA GLY A 183 -6.13 -16.08 24.06
C GLY A 183 -4.66 -15.70 24.00
N PHE A 184 -4.33 -14.44 24.26
CA PHE A 184 -2.95 -13.95 24.34
C PHE A 184 -2.68 -13.26 25.68
N ASP A 185 -1.42 -13.30 26.10
CA ASP A 185 -0.97 -12.53 27.25
C ASP A 185 -1.20 -11.03 27.05
N PRO A 186 -1.41 -10.26 28.12
CA PRO A 186 -1.51 -8.81 28.02
C PRO A 186 -0.29 -8.20 27.33
N GLY A 187 -0.53 -7.18 26.49
CA GLY A 187 0.54 -6.42 25.85
C GLY A 187 0.83 -6.74 24.40
N TYR A 188 0.12 -7.72 23.82
CA TYR A 188 0.16 -7.91 22.37
C TYR A 188 -0.77 -6.95 21.66
N ILE A 189 -0.30 -6.39 20.56
CA ILE A 189 -1.07 -5.54 19.66
C ILE A 189 -1.20 -6.20 18.30
N PHE A 190 -2.33 -5.96 17.66
CA PHE A 190 -2.55 -6.40 16.30
C PHE A 190 -2.01 -5.37 15.31
N THR A 191 -1.26 -5.83 14.30
CA THR A 191 -0.77 -5.01 13.19
C THR A 191 -0.72 -5.83 11.90
N SER A 192 -0.51 -5.18 10.75
CA SER A 192 -0.21 -5.91 9.51
C SER A 192 1.21 -6.49 9.57
N GLY A 193 1.41 -7.64 8.97
CA GLY A 193 2.73 -8.18 8.64
C GLY A 193 3.35 -7.55 7.39
N GLY A 194 2.70 -6.54 6.81
CA GLY A 194 3.20 -5.78 5.67
C GLY A 194 2.78 -6.34 4.30
N GLN A 195 1.89 -7.31 4.26
CA GLN A 195 1.42 -7.86 2.99
C GLN A 195 -0.09 -7.73 2.88
N GLY A 196 -0.55 -7.39 1.69
CA GLY A 196 -1.97 -7.32 1.41
C GLY A 196 -2.24 -7.22 -0.08
N THR A 197 -3.48 -7.40 -0.43
CA THR A 197 -3.97 -7.20 -1.79
C THR A 197 -5.40 -6.69 -1.75
N LEU A 198 -5.80 -6.01 -2.81
CA LEU A 198 -7.16 -5.49 -2.94
C LEU A 198 -7.65 -5.66 -4.39
N LEU A 199 -8.93 -5.81 -4.54
CA LEU A 199 -9.58 -5.91 -5.83
C LEU A 199 -11.01 -5.36 -5.76
N PHE A 200 -11.52 -4.92 -6.91
CA PHE A 200 -12.95 -4.67 -7.10
C PHE A 200 -13.61 -5.89 -7.74
N ASP A 201 -14.71 -6.36 -7.18
CA ASP A 201 -15.52 -7.42 -7.75
C ASP A 201 -16.34 -6.94 -8.97
N ASN A 202 -17.18 -7.84 -9.54
CA ASN A 202 -18.01 -7.49 -10.69
C ASN A 202 -19.08 -6.44 -10.38
N ASN A 203 -19.47 -6.29 -9.14
CA ASN A 203 -20.40 -5.27 -8.65
C ASN A 203 -19.68 -3.97 -8.24
N GLN A 204 -18.40 -3.84 -8.59
CA GLN A 204 -17.52 -2.72 -8.20
C GLN A 204 -17.30 -2.58 -6.68
N LYS A 205 -17.60 -3.61 -5.89
CA LYS A 205 -17.35 -3.62 -4.46
C LYS A 205 -15.88 -3.92 -4.19
N LEU A 206 -15.27 -3.14 -3.31
CA LEU A 206 -13.89 -3.33 -2.91
C LEU A 206 -13.77 -4.47 -1.88
N HIS A 207 -12.82 -5.36 -2.14
CA HIS A 207 -12.39 -6.45 -1.26
C HIS A 207 -10.92 -6.31 -0.93
N LEU A 208 -10.56 -6.65 0.28
CA LEU A 208 -9.22 -6.54 0.83
C LEU A 208 -8.87 -7.83 1.58
N VAL A 209 -7.68 -8.36 1.33
CA VAL A 209 -7.07 -9.41 2.13
C VAL A 209 -5.69 -8.94 2.56
N PHE A 210 -5.35 -9.13 3.82
CA PHE A 210 -4.03 -8.77 4.34
C PHE A 210 -3.58 -9.78 5.40
N ASP A 211 -2.28 -9.87 5.60
CA ASP A 211 -1.71 -10.61 6.71
C ASP A 211 -1.82 -9.78 7.99
N GLY A 212 -2.14 -10.45 9.07
CA GLY A 212 -2.17 -9.85 10.39
C GLY A 212 -1.26 -10.60 11.34
N ILE A 213 -0.56 -9.88 12.18
CA ILE A 213 0.31 -10.44 13.21
C ILE A 213 0.00 -9.80 14.58
N TYR A 214 0.27 -10.54 15.62
CA TYR A 214 0.35 -9.99 16.97
C TYR A 214 1.80 -9.68 17.30
N TYR A 215 2.02 -8.50 17.86
CA TYR A 215 3.34 -7.96 18.13
C TYR A 215 3.39 -7.41 19.55
N ARG A 216 4.48 -7.64 20.25
CA ARG A 216 4.75 -7.11 21.59
C ARG A 216 6.13 -6.47 21.63
N ASP A 217 6.18 -5.29 22.16
CA ASP A 217 7.39 -4.51 22.44
C ASP A 217 7.18 -3.83 23.80
N ALA A 218 7.58 -4.52 24.86
CA ALA A 218 7.27 -4.10 26.22
C ALA A 218 8.28 -3.09 26.79
N ILE A 219 9.52 -3.10 26.31
CA ILE A 219 10.61 -2.29 26.85
C ILE A 219 11.27 -1.51 25.71
N ALA A 220 11.33 -0.19 25.84
CA ALA A 220 11.99 0.64 24.85
C ALA A 220 13.52 0.47 24.87
N ASN A 221 14.14 0.50 23.69
CA ASN A 221 15.58 0.48 23.47
C ASN A 221 16.30 -0.76 24.02
N ASP A 222 15.62 -1.91 24.03
CA ASP A 222 16.23 -3.20 24.40
C ASP A 222 16.50 -4.10 23.20
N ASN A 223 16.13 -3.64 22.02
CA ASN A 223 16.24 -4.32 20.73
C ASN A 223 15.54 -5.70 20.71
N ARG A 224 14.47 -5.84 21.47
CA ARG A 224 13.68 -7.06 21.59
C ARG A 224 12.22 -6.80 21.26
N SER A 225 11.67 -7.72 20.51
CA SER A 225 10.24 -7.77 20.23
C SER A 225 9.79 -9.22 20.14
N GLU A 226 8.52 -9.46 20.38
CA GLU A 226 7.94 -10.78 20.33
C GLU A 226 6.83 -10.84 19.28
N ILE A 227 6.92 -11.83 18.40
CA ILE A 227 5.85 -12.23 17.51
C ILE A 227 5.55 -13.70 17.81
N PRO A 228 4.43 -14.03 18.45
CA PRO A 228 4.11 -15.42 18.77
C PRO A 228 3.99 -16.27 17.51
N TYR A 229 4.52 -17.45 17.52
CA TYR A 229 4.53 -18.39 16.38
C TYR A 229 3.14 -18.66 15.78
N CYS A 230 2.09 -18.58 16.60
CA CYS A 230 0.69 -18.80 16.22
C CYS A 230 -0.07 -17.53 15.89
N SER A 231 0.62 -16.38 15.81
CA SER A 231 -0.05 -15.08 15.71
C SER A 231 -0.41 -14.65 14.28
N THR A 232 0.15 -15.29 13.27
CA THR A 232 -0.08 -14.93 11.89
C THR A 232 -1.40 -15.48 11.37
N GLY A 233 -2.10 -14.68 10.55
CA GLY A 233 -3.33 -15.08 9.87
C GLY A 233 -3.65 -14.19 8.70
N LEU A 234 -4.53 -14.65 7.82
CA LEU A 234 -5.11 -13.80 6.81
C LEU A 234 -6.40 -13.19 7.34
N TYR A 235 -6.56 -11.91 7.06
CA TYR A 235 -7.71 -11.11 7.43
C TYR A 235 -8.39 -10.58 6.17
N TYR A 236 -9.69 -10.50 6.22
CA TYR A 236 -10.53 -10.03 5.15
C TYR A 236 -11.37 -8.86 5.59
N TRP A 237 -11.50 -7.90 4.71
CA TRP A 237 -12.42 -6.80 4.83
C TRP A 237 -13.05 -6.51 3.46
N ASN A 238 -14.27 -6.04 3.44
CA ASN A 238 -14.90 -5.50 2.25
C ASN A 238 -15.69 -4.23 2.57
N GLU A 239 -15.99 -3.49 1.54
CA GLU A 239 -16.58 -2.17 1.62
C GLU A 239 -17.95 -2.08 2.32
N SER A 240 -18.69 -3.20 2.44
CA SER A 240 -19.94 -3.24 3.20
C SER A 240 -19.74 -3.45 4.70
N MET A 241 -18.51 -3.75 5.12
CA MET A 241 -18.18 -3.90 6.53
C MET A 241 -17.89 -2.54 7.16
N LYS A 242 -18.11 -2.43 8.46
CA LYS A 242 -17.69 -1.23 9.20
C LYS A 242 -16.17 -1.11 9.20
N ALA A 243 -15.66 0.10 9.37
CA ALA A 243 -14.27 0.33 9.70
C ALA A 243 -13.87 -0.48 10.96
N GLU A 244 -12.62 -0.87 11.03
CA GLU A 244 -12.05 -1.64 12.16
C GLU A 244 -12.75 -2.99 12.46
N THR A 245 -13.40 -3.60 11.45
CA THR A 245 -14.13 -4.87 11.60
C THR A 245 -13.64 -5.98 10.67
N SER A 246 -12.35 -6.00 10.32
CA SER A 246 -11.80 -7.10 9.54
C SER A 246 -12.00 -8.45 10.25
N ILE A 247 -12.26 -9.50 9.47
CA ILE A 247 -12.45 -10.86 9.98
C ILE A 247 -11.26 -11.73 9.62
N ARG A 248 -10.83 -12.55 10.58
CA ARG A 248 -9.80 -13.56 10.35
C ARG A 248 -10.40 -14.71 9.52
N ILE A 249 -9.80 -15.02 8.37
CA ILE A 249 -10.27 -16.09 7.48
C ILE A 249 -9.38 -17.32 7.51
N THR A 250 -8.12 -17.17 7.88
CA THR A 250 -7.20 -18.30 8.12
C THR A 250 -6.29 -18.00 9.31
N GLY A 251 -5.75 -19.02 9.90
CA GLY A 251 -4.78 -18.96 10.97
C GLY A 251 -4.74 -20.30 11.71
N ILE A 252 -3.79 -20.48 12.60
CA ILE A 252 -3.72 -21.68 13.42
C ILE A 252 -5.02 -21.76 14.22
N PRO A 253 -5.72 -22.90 14.22
CA PRO A 253 -6.88 -23.11 15.07
C PRO A 253 -6.53 -22.77 16.52
N ASP A 254 -7.50 -22.18 17.23
CA ASP A 254 -7.38 -21.89 18.65
C ASP A 254 -6.88 -23.15 19.38
N MET A 255 -5.61 -23.15 19.79
CA MET A 255 -5.00 -24.31 20.47
C MET A 255 -5.64 -24.61 21.82
N ASN A 256 -6.59 -23.79 22.26
CA ASN A 256 -7.37 -23.95 23.48
C ASN A 256 -8.73 -24.61 23.26
N LYS A 257 -9.03 -25.12 22.05
CA LYS A 257 -10.24 -25.90 21.76
C LYS A 257 -9.87 -27.39 21.61
N ASN A 258 -9.41 -28.01 22.68
CA ASN A 258 -9.47 -29.46 22.91
C ASN A 258 -10.11 -29.71 24.26
#